data_1bcfbd1278ff16720124da6c1046dae8
#
_entry.id   1bcfbd1278ff16720124da6c1046dae8
#
_cell.length_a   1.000
_cell.length_b   1.000
_cell.length_c   1.000
_cell.angle_alpha   90.00
_cell.angle_beta   90.00
_cell.angle_gamma   90.00
#
_symmetry.space_group_name_H-M   'P 1'
#
loop_
_entity.id
_entity.type
_entity.pdbx_description
1 polymer ?
#
loop_
_entity_poly.entity_id
_entity_poly.type
_entity_poly.pdbx_seq_one_letter_code
_entity_poly.pdbx_strand_id
1 'polypeptide(L)'
;MAELVAEPKALRGDTAFRVLVVDDDPDMTAFLAGLLRKQGIEVETAGDGNAALARIAEVPPDLILLDVMMPGPTGFEICKQLKSDRATALMPIVLVTALEDKESRVKGIEAGADDFLSKPVNPPELLARVQTLRRLHETRRELESRRQLAQLQRKEAIRKAFSRYISPRLADRIIQDVGVEGGPFNAGAQRSNVVVVFVELRGFGDLIERNDAAGVVALLNERFAALTEAAYHYDGTVLNMTGDSMLVGFNVPFLQSDAASRALSTAQEMVGRLRSLASRGERNFGALPSLAVGICMGEAVIGNVGSPHYLNYTAIGEPVDTAAQLARLAGANEVLACGRVHEAVRGLLPAGTLAPRTGAALQGRPGAIQVFTVRV
;
A
#
# COMPACT_ATOMS: atom_id res chain seq x y z
N MET A 1 19.12 5.06 18.95
CA MET A 1 18.87 6.45 18.49
C MET A 1 17.78 6.33 17.42
N ALA A 2 16.56 6.70 17.76
CA ALA A 2 15.41 6.63 16.86
C ALA A 2 15.41 7.89 16.00
N GLU A 3 15.60 7.72 14.68
CA GLU A 3 15.33 8.77 13.72
C GLU A 3 13.82 9.06 13.73
N LEU A 4 13.49 10.26 14.21
CA LEU A 4 12.17 10.86 14.01
C LEU A 4 11.97 11.09 12.50
N VAL A 5 11.24 10.19 11.86
CA VAL A 5 10.63 10.47 10.56
C VAL A 5 9.58 11.57 10.81
N ALA A 6 9.90 12.79 10.40
CA ALA A 6 8.96 13.89 10.43
C ALA A 6 7.74 13.54 9.55
N GLU A 7 6.58 13.46 10.16
CA GLU A 7 5.32 13.32 9.45
C GLU A 7 5.17 14.44 8.42
N PRO A 8 4.67 14.17 7.19
CA PRO A 8 4.40 15.22 6.23
C PRO A 8 3.32 16.16 6.81
N LYS A 9 3.72 17.40 7.03
CA LYS A 9 2.84 18.49 7.49
C LYS A 9 1.57 18.50 6.62
N ALA A 10 0.43 18.34 7.25
CA ALA A 10 -0.90 18.29 6.66
C ALA A 10 -1.05 19.31 5.51
N LEU A 11 -1.65 18.86 4.41
CA LEU A 11 -2.12 19.67 3.30
C LEU A 11 -2.91 20.87 3.87
N ARG A 12 -2.30 22.07 3.84
CA ARG A 12 -3.01 23.29 4.22
C ARG A 12 -4.16 23.47 3.24
N GLY A 13 -5.38 23.45 3.74
CA GLY A 13 -6.56 23.90 3.01
C GLY A 13 -6.35 25.33 2.52
N ASP A 14 -7.12 25.73 1.53
CA ASP A 14 -7.19 26.99 0.79
C ASP A 14 -6.73 28.22 1.59
N THR A 15 -5.40 28.37 1.75
CA THR A 15 -4.80 29.50 2.47
C THR A 15 -4.43 30.56 1.45
N ALA A 16 -4.83 31.80 1.72
CA ALA A 16 -4.49 32.98 0.93
C ALA A 16 -2.97 33.02 0.66
N PHE A 17 -2.59 33.45 -0.54
CA PHE A 17 -1.20 33.61 -0.95
C PHE A 17 -0.49 34.63 -0.02
N ARG A 18 0.58 34.19 0.65
CA ARG A 18 1.27 34.93 1.69
C ARG A 18 2.61 35.45 1.20
N VAL A 19 2.86 36.73 1.38
CA VAL A 19 4.11 37.41 1.03
C VAL A 19 4.79 37.91 2.29
N LEU A 20 6.06 37.66 2.46
CA LEU A 20 6.90 38.29 3.48
C LEU A 20 7.65 39.47 2.82
N VAL A 21 7.45 40.67 3.35
CA VAL A 21 8.20 41.88 2.97
C VAL A 21 9.29 42.12 4.00
N VAL A 22 10.53 42.21 3.55
CA VAL A 22 11.71 42.39 4.42
C VAL A 22 12.46 43.63 3.95
N ASP A 23 12.44 44.68 4.75
CA ASP A 23 13.13 45.96 4.50
C ASP A 23 13.33 46.67 5.85
N ASP A 24 14.46 47.26 6.09
CA ASP A 24 14.78 47.97 7.33
C ASP A 24 14.12 49.36 7.42
N ASP A 25 13.60 49.87 6.28
CA ASP A 25 12.79 51.05 6.21
C ASP A 25 11.29 50.75 6.51
N PRO A 26 10.73 51.19 7.66
CA PRO A 26 9.33 50.92 8.00
C PRO A 26 8.34 51.60 7.04
N ASP A 27 8.70 52.68 6.40
CA ASP A 27 7.82 53.36 5.41
C ASP A 27 7.75 52.53 4.12
N MET A 28 8.87 51.92 3.71
CA MET A 28 8.95 51.03 2.55
C MET A 28 8.16 49.71 2.82
N THR A 29 8.34 49.11 3.99
CA THR A 29 7.57 47.89 4.35
C THR A 29 6.07 48.20 4.39
N ALA A 30 5.64 49.32 4.96
CA ALA A 30 4.23 49.76 5.00
C ALA A 30 3.68 49.99 3.61
N PHE A 31 4.45 50.67 2.73
CA PHE A 31 4.07 50.92 1.35
C PHE A 31 3.86 49.66 0.55
N LEU A 32 4.85 48.78 0.53
CA LEU A 32 4.79 47.50 -0.19
C LEU A 32 3.65 46.62 0.33
N ALA A 33 3.53 46.50 1.65
CA ALA A 33 2.46 45.71 2.28
C ALA A 33 1.07 46.29 1.94
N GLY A 34 0.92 47.62 1.93
CA GLY A 34 -0.32 48.29 1.56
C GLY A 34 -0.73 48.01 0.11
N LEU A 35 0.22 47.99 -0.83
CA LEU A 35 -0.05 47.69 -2.23
C LEU A 35 -0.52 46.23 -2.41
N LEU A 36 0.15 45.28 -1.75
CA LEU A 36 -0.15 43.83 -1.87
C LEU A 36 -1.48 43.48 -1.18
N ARG A 37 -1.75 44.05 -0.01
CA ARG A 37 -3.02 43.80 0.72
C ARG A 37 -4.24 44.30 -0.08
N LYS A 38 -4.12 45.38 -0.86
CA LYS A 38 -5.18 45.83 -1.77
C LYS A 38 -5.52 44.84 -2.88
N GLN A 39 -4.59 43.93 -3.17
CA GLN A 39 -4.78 42.79 -4.13
C GLN A 39 -5.25 41.50 -3.46
N GLY A 40 -5.66 41.55 -2.20
CA GLY A 40 -6.11 40.37 -1.45
C GLY A 40 -4.99 39.40 -1.07
N ILE A 41 -3.75 39.89 -1.01
CA ILE A 41 -2.57 39.11 -0.61
C ILE A 41 -2.35 39.25 0.89
N GLU A 42 -2.13 38.15 1.60
CA GLU A 42 -1.70 38.24 3.00
C GLU A 42 -0.24 38.67 3.08
N VAL A 43 0.04 39.68 3.89
CA VAL A 43 1.38 40.25 3.98
C VAL A 43 1.85 40.31 5.43
N GLU A 44 3.00 39.65 5.67
CA GLU A 44 3.81 39.81 6.86
C GLU A 44 5.02 40.69 6.55
N THR A 45 5.57 41.36 7.57
CA THR A 45 6.70 42.25 7.41
C THR A 45 7.79 41.91 8.41
N ALA A 46 9.05 42.10 8.03
CA ALA A 46 10.21 41.98 8.91
C ALA A 46 11.13 43.18 8.67
N GLY A 47 11.72 43.75 9.72
CA GLY A 47 12.59 44.92 9.63
C GLY A 47 14.09 44.55 9.48
N ASP A 48 14.46 43.26 9.53
CA ASP A 48 15.81 42.82 9.35
C ASP A 48 15.84 41.33 8.96
N GLY A 49 17.03 40.87 8.55
CA GLY A 49 17.22 39.50 8.08
C GLY A 49 17.02 38.41 9.13
N ASN A 50 17.35 38.67 10.38
CA ASN A 50 17.19 37.67 11.46
C ASN A 50 15.69 37.50 11.80
N ALA A 51 14.96 38.60 11.87
CA ALA A 51 13.50 38.59 12.04
C ALA A 51 12.80 37.88 10.88
N ALA A 52 13.28 38.08 9.63
CA ALA A 52 12.78 37.38 8.46
C ALA A 52 13.00 35.87 8.56
N LEU A 53 14.21 35.40 8.89
CA LEU A 53 14.53 33.99 9.06
C LEU A 53 13.70 33.32 10.16
N ALA A 54 13.49 34.01 11.28
CA ALA A 54 12.65 33.53 12.37
C ALA A 54 11.19 33.30 11.93
N ARG A 55 10.60 34.28 11.20
CA ARG A 55 9.23 34.16 10.66
C ARG A 55 9.09 33.07 9.63
N ILE A 56 10.09 32.92 8.73
CA ILE A 56 10.11 31.85 7.73
C ILE A 56 10.14 30.47 8.40
N ALA A 57 10.86 30.31 9.51
CA ALA A 57 10.93 29.06 10.26
C ALA A 57 9.59 28.74 10.97
N GLU A 58 8.86 29.74 11.47
CA GLU A 58 7.57 29.54 12.10
C GLU A 58 6.49 29.23 11.04
N VAL A 59 6.38 30.08 10.04
CA VAL A 59 5.36 29.96 8.99
C VAL A 59 5.96 30.40 7.65
N PRO A 60 6.39 29.44 6.79
CA PRO A 60 6.97 29.75 5.50
C PRO A 60 6.01 30.54 4.61
N PRO A 61 6.40 31.69 4.05
CA PRO A 61 5.61 32.44 3.07
C PRO A 61 5.64 31.77 1.70
N ASP A 62 4.73 32.16 0.80
CA ASP A 62 4.69 31.70 -0.58
C ASP A 62 5.62 32.52 -1.51
N LEU A 63 6.05 33.73 -1.06
CA LEU A 63 6.98 34.63 -1.76
C LEU A 63 7.64 35.57 -0.76
N ILE A 64 8.90 35.92 -1.02
CA ILE A 64 9.64 36.93 -0.24
C ILE A 64 10.01 38.10 -1.13
N LEU A 65 9.68 39.33 -0.67
CA LEU A 65 10.26 40.59 -1.15
C LEU A 65 11.37 40.97 -0.17
N LEU A 66 12.63 40.96 -0.61
CA LEU A 66 13.78 41.07 0.27
C LEU A 66 14.66 42.26 -0.14
N ASP A 67 14.80 43.25 0.73
CA ASP A 67 15.79 44.27 0.52
C ASP A 67 17.21 43.70 0.58
N VAL A 68 18.08 44.24 -0.24
CA VAL A 68 19.48 43.85 -0.32
C VAL A 68 20.30 44.49 0.78
N MET A 69 20.04 45.75 1.08
CA MET A 69 20.86 46.57 1.99
C MET A 69 20.16 46.79 3.32
N MET A 70 20.44 45.89 4.26
CA MET A 70 19.87 45.92 5.62
C MET A 70 20.96 45.77 6.67
N PRO A 71 20.76 46.22 7.92
CA PRO A 71 21.64 45.91 9.04
C PRO A 71 21.69 44.41 9.32
N GLY A 72 22.90 43.90 9.55
CA GLY A 72 23.11 42.44 9.77
C GLY A 72 23.38 41.69 8.47
N PRO A 73 22.80 40.49 8.30
CA PRO A 73 22.97 39.72 7.08
C PRO A 73 22.29 40.45 5.90
N THR A 74 23.03 40.57 4.80
CA THR A 74 22.54 41.21 3.56
C THR A 74 21.46 40.32 2.89
N GLY A 75 20.58 40.96 2.08
CA GLY A 75 19.59 40.21 1.31
C GLY A 75 20.18 39.14 0.42
N PHE A 76 21.41 39.32 -0.10
CA PHE A 76 22.10 38.26 -0.86
C PHE A 76 22.46 37.06 -0.02
N GLU A 77 22.96 37.27 1.20
CA GLU A 77 23.33 36.18 2.11
C GLU A 77 22.09 35.39 2.57
N ILE A 78 21.01 36.08 2.89
CA ILE A 78 19.74 35.46 3.25
C ILE A 78 19.16 34.65 2.07
N CYS A 79 19.16 35.24 0.87
CA CYS A 79 18.73 34.57 -0.34
C CYS A 79 19.53 33.28 -0.57
N LYS A 80 20.86 33.34 -0.52
CA LYS A 80 21.75 32.19 -0.67
C LYS A 80 21.48 31.11 0.38
N GLN A 81 21.28 31.51 1.65
CA GLN A 81 20.97 30.58 2.74
C GLN A 81 19.65 29.84 2.47
N LEU A 82 18.58 30.57 2.14
CA LEU A 82 17.26 30.00 1.86
C LEU A 82 17.25 29.11 0.63
N LYS A 83 17.99 29.48 -0.42
CA LYS A 83 18.12 28.69 -1.66
C LYS A 83 18.99 27.45 -1.50
N SER A 84 19.84 27.42 -0.49
CA SER A 84 20.68 26.24 -0.16
C SER A 84 19.97 25.21 0.71
N ASP A 85 18.91 25.59 1.41
CA ASP A 85 18.10 24.69 2.24
C ASP A 85 16.99 24.02 1.41
N ARG A 86 16.93 22.71 1.49
CA ARG A 86 15.96 21.87 0.76
C ARG A 86 14.49 22.23 1.06
N ALA A 87 14.21 22.74 2.25
CA ALA A 87 12.87 23.09 2.67
C ALA A 87 12.41 24.44 2.05
N THR A 88 13.32 25.36 1.77
CA THR A 88 13.06 26.72 1.29
C THR A 88 13.60 27.01 -0.10
N ALA A 89 14.40 26.12 -0.69
CA ALA A 89 15.04 26.31 -2.01
C ALA A 89 14.05 26.70 -3.12
N LEU A 90 12.83 26.22 -3.05
CA LEU A 90 11.80 26.43 -4.06
C LEU A 90 10.91 27.65 -3.79
N MET A 91 11.11 28.34 -2.67
CA MET A 91 10.38 29.55 -2.30
C MET A 91 10.85 30.71 -3.18
N PRO A 92 9.95 31.40 -3.89
CA PRO A 92 10.30 32.53 -4.72
C PRO A 92 10.84 33.71 -3.89
N ILE A 93 11.98 34.27 -4.31
CA ILE A 93 12.59 35.43 -3.67
C ILE A 93 12.83 36.50 -4.73
N VAL A 94 12.24 37.70 -4.50
CA VAL A 94 12.43 38.90 -5.29
C VAL A 94 13.32 39.84 -4.48
N LEU A 95 14.50 40.14 -4.99
CA LEU A 95 15.39 41.13 -4.37
C LEU A 95 14.95 42.55 -4.74
N VAL A 96 14.80 43.41 -3.73
CA VAL A 96 14.47 44.82 -3.89
C VAL A 96 15.74 45.62 -3.62
N THR A 97 16.23 46.43 -4.56
CA THR A 97 17.55 47.05 -4.42
C THR A 97 17.64 48.41 -5.07
N ALA A 98 18.39 49.32 -4.47
CA ALA A 98 18.78 50.59 -5.08
C ALA A 98 20.01 50.42 -6.02
N LEU A 99 20.60 49.23 -6.07
CA LEU A 99 21.82 48.96 -6.85
C LEU A 99 21.45 48.67 -8.32
N GLU A 100 21.76 49.59 -9.20
CA GLU A 100 21.50 49.43 -10.65
C GLU A 100 22.70 48.85 -11.41
N ASP A 101 23.84 48.60 -10.73
CA ASP A 101 25.04 48.13 -11.37
C ASP A 101 24.94 46.63 -11.74
N LYS A 102 25.73 46.27 -12.78
CA LYS A 102 25.77 44.88 -13.29
C LYS A 102 26.31 43.87 -12.27
N GLU A 103 27.18 44.32 -11.36
CA GLU A 103 27.81 43.43 -10.38
C GLU A 103 26.82 42.97 -9.32
N SER A 104 25.96 43.87 -8.84
CA SER A 104 24.90 43.56 -7.88
C SER A 104 23.85 42.62 -8.46
N ARG A 105 23.52 42.75 -9.75
CA ARG A 105 22.63 41.80 -10.44
C ARG A 105 23.23 40.42 -10.55
N VAL A 106 24.54 40.34 -10.88
CA VAL A 106 25.26 39.05 -10.95
C VAL A 106 25.27 38.40 -9.57
N LYS A 107 25.58 39.10 -8.49
CA LYS A 107 25.56 38.58 -7.12
C LYS A 107 24.20 38.03 -6.72
N GLY A 108 23.14 38.70 -7.11
CA GLY A 108 21.77 38.21 -6.80
C GLY A 108 21.38 36.96 -7.58
N ILE A 109 21.81 36.84 -8.84
CA ILE A 109 21.64 35.62 -9.64
C ILE A 109 22.44 34.46 -9.02
N GLU A 110 23.68 34.73 -8.62
CA GLU A 110 24.53 33.74 -7.93
C GLU A 110 23.97 33.32 -6.57
N ALA A 111 23.26 34.23 -5.87
CA ALA A 111 22.54 33.93 -4.66
C ALA A 111 21.25 33.10 -4.89
N GLY A 112 20.83 32.96 -6.16
CA GLY A 112 19.67 32.16 -6.56
C GLY A 112 18.34 32.91 -6.51
N ALA A 113 18.35 34.26 -6.52
CA ALA A 113 17.10 35.02 -6.57
C ALA A 113 16.29 34.75 -7.85
N ASP A 114 14.97 34.71 -7.72
CA ASP A 114 14.07 34.43 -8.84
C ASP A 114 13.77 35.70 -9.66
N ASP A 115 13.84 36.89 -9.03
CA ASP A 115 13.61 38.16 -9.72
C ASP A 115 14.18 39.36 -8.93
N PHE A 116 14.16 40.56 -9.55
CA PHE A 116 14.69 41.80 -9.01
C PHE A 116 13.73 42.97 -9.22
N LEU A 117 13.70 43.88 -8.26
CA LEU A 117 12.99 45.17 -8.36
C LEU A 117 13.94 46.31 -7.97
N SER A 118 14.02 47.35 -8.79
CA SER A 118 14.82 48.52 -8.50
C SER A 118 14.06 49.52 -7.62
N LYS A 119 14.73 50.13 -6.63
CA LYS A 119 14.23 51.29 -5.88
C LYS A 119 14.53 52.56 -6.69
N PRO A 120 13.57 53.51 -6.86
CA PRO A 120 12.21 53.52 -6.26
C PRO A 120 11.28 52.48 -6.91
N VAL A 121 10.57 51.70 -6.08
CA VAL A 121 9.70 50.62 -6.56
C VAL A 121 8.51 51.18 -7.34
N ASN A 122 8.40 50.72 -8.59
CA ASN A 122 7.24 51.01 -9.44
C ASN A 122 6.06 50.07 -9.10
N PRO A 123 4.90 50.56 -8.61
CA PRO A 123 3.80 49.73 -8.20
C PRO A 123 3.27 48.75 -9.28
N PRO A 124 3.05 49.18 -10.54
CA PRO A 124 2.66 48.28 -11.63
C PRO A 124 3.66 47.16 -11.87
N GLU A 125 4.97 47.45 -11.80
CA GLU A 125 6.03 46.45 -12.00
C GLU A 125 6.05 45.43 -10.85
N LEU A 126 6.01 45.86 -9.59
CA LEU A 126 5.88 45.02 -8.43
C LEU A 126 4.72 44.02 -8.56
N LEU A 127 3.52 44.57 -8.84
CA LEU A 127 2.30 43.76 -8.94
C LEU A 127 2.39 42.74 -10.07
N ALA A 128 2.91 43.12 -11.23
CA ALA A 128 3.10 42.20 -12.36
C ALA A 128 4.03 41.04 -12.02
N ARG A 129 5.16 41.31 -11.34
CA ARG A 129 6.12 40.29 -10.92
C ARG A 129 5.54 39.34 -9.86
N VAL A 130 4.90 39.89 -8.83
CA VAL A 130 4.26 39.12 -7.78
C VAL A 130 3.14 38.22 -8.36
N GLN A 131 2.31 38.75 -9.28
CA GLN A 131 1.28 37.95 -9.95
C GLN A 131 1.88 36.82 -10.79
N THR A 132 2.97 37.08 -11.50
CA THR A 132 3.65 36.04 -12.29
C THR A 132 4.20 34.91 -11.42
N LEU A 133 4.86 35.27 -10.32
CA LEU A 133 5.43 34.29 -9.37
C LEU A 133 4.33 33.54 -8.62
N ARG A 134 3.24 34.23 -8.24
CA ARG A 134 2.05 33.60 -7.65
C ARG A 134 1.47 32.55 -8.58
N ARG A 135 1.27 32.86 -9.85
CA ARG A 135 0.72 31.94 -10.85
C ARG A 135 1.62 30.73 -11.04
N LEU A 136 2.94 30.90 -11.10
CA LEU A 136 3.89 29.80 -11.17
C LEU A 136 3.85 28.90 -9.93
N HIS A 137 3.77 29.51 -8.75
CA HIS A 137 3.65 28.78 -7.48
C HIS A 137 2.36 27.98 -7.40
N GLU A 138 1.22 28.57 -7.74
CA GLU A 138 -0.10 27.92 -7.75
C GLU A 138 -0.12 26.74 -8.74
N THR A 139 0.38 26.95 -9.97
CA THR A 139 0.46 25.89 -10.98
C THR A 139 1.33 24.70 -10.52
N ARG A 140 2.44 25.00 -9.86
CA ARG A 140 3.32 23.97 -9.33
C ARG A 140 2.65 23.17 -8.22
N ARG A 141 1.98 23.83 -7.26
CA ARG A 141 1.21 23.16 -6.20
C ARG A 141 0.11 22.27 -6.77
N GLU A 142 -0.61 22.73 -7.80
CA GLU A 142 -1.62 21.91 -8.48
C GLU A 142 -1.01 20.66 -9.12
N LEU A 143 0.13 20.79 -9.80
CA LEU A 143 0.82 19.64 -10.41
C LEU A 143 1.29 18.63 -9.38
N GLU A 144 1.85 19.09 -8.26
CA GLU A 144 2.27 18.23 -7.16
C GLU A 144 1.08 17.49 -6.53
N SER A 145 0.00 18.19 -6.26
CA SER A 145 -1.25 17.62 -5.73
C SER A 145 -1.84 16.57 -6.69
N ARG A 146 -1.88 16.86 -8.00
CA ARG A 146 -2.34 15.91 -9.02
C ARG A 146 -1.45 14.66 -9.09
N ARG A 147 -0.13 14.82 -8.99
CA ARG A 147 0.81 13.69 -8.96
C ARG A 147 0.60 12.80 -7.73
N GLN A 148 0.43 13.41 -6.55
CA GLN A 148 0.15 12.67 -5.33
C GLN A 148 -1.18 11.91 -5.42
N LEU A 149 -2.24 12.56 -5.89
CA LEU A 149 -3.55 11.92 -6.08
C LEU A 149 -3.47 10.75 -7.08
N ALA A 150 -2.78 10.94 -8.21
CA ALA A 150 -2.59 9.88 -9.20
C ALA A 150 -1.80 8.68 -8.64
N GLN A 151 -0.78 8.94 -7.81
CA GLN A 151 -0.04 7.88 -7.13
C GLN A 151 -0.90 7.11 -6.12
N LEU A 152 -1.73 7.81 -5.34
CA LEU A 152 -2.68 7.18 -4.41
C LEU A 152 -3.71 6.32 -5.16
N GLN A 153 -4.31 6.84 -6.22
CA GLN A 153 -5.26 6.11 -7.05
C GLN A 153 -4.63 4.87 -7.70
N ARG A 154 -3.38 5.00 -8.17
CA ARG A 154 -2.63 3.86 -8.72
C ARG A 154 -2.37 2.78 -7.68
N LYS A 155 -1.95 3.15 -6.46
CA LYS A 155 -1.77 2.21 -5.34
C LYS A 155 -3.07 1.50 -4.98
N GLU A 156 -4.17 2.23 -4.93
CA GLU A 156 -5.48 1.67 -4.60
C GLU A 156 -6.03 0.75 -5.68
N ALA A 157 -5.83 1.08 -6.97
CA ALA A 157 -6.19 0.22 -8.09
C ALA A 157 -5.42 -1.10 -8.05
N ILE A 158 -4.11 -1.07 -7.75
CA ILE A 158 -3.28 -2.25 -7.59
C ILE A 158 -3.75 -3.08 -6.39
N ARG A 159 -3.95 -2.44 -5.23
CA ARG A 159 -4.48 -3.10 -4.04
C ARG A 159 -5.80 -3.83 -4.34
N LYS A 160 -6.71 -3.17 -5.03
CA LYS A 160 -8.01 -3.74 -5.42
C LYS A 160 -7.88 -4.90 -6.42
N ALA A 161 -6.93 -4.84 -7.34
CA ALA A 161 -6.65 -5.93 -8.27
C ALA A 161 -6.11 -7.18 -7.55
N PHE A 162 -5.20 -6.99 -6.60
CA PHE A 162 -4.58 -8.09 -5.86
C PHE A 162 -5.44 -8.63 -4.70
N SER A 163 -6.32 -7.82 -4.10
CA SER A 163 -7.18 -8.23 -2.99
C SER A 163 -8.14 -9.39 -3.31
N ARG A 164 -8.25 -9.76 -4.58
CA ARG A 164 -9.02 -10.94 -5.01
C ARG A 164 -8.27 -12.26 -4.81
N TYR A 165 -6.95 -12.21 -4.70
CA TYR A 165 -6.09 -13.41 -4.67
C TYR A 165 -5.29 -13.56 -3.39
N ILE A 166 -4.94 -12.44 -2.75
CA ILE A 166 -4.08 -12.41 -1.57
C ILE A 166 -4.67 -11.56 -0.46
N SER A 167 -4.23 -11.81 0.78
CA SER A 167 -4.64 -11.01 1.93
C SER A 167 -4.28 -9.53 1.73
N PRO A 168 -5.05 -8.59 2.31
CA PRO A 168 -4.72 -7.17 2.25
C PRO A 168 -3.29 -6.85 2.74
N ARG A 169 -2.80 -7.58 3.76
CA ARG A 169 -1.43 -7.43 4.29
C ARG A 169 -0.37 -7.79 3.25
N LEU A 170 -0.57 -8.88 2.51
CA LEU A 170 0.35 -9.28 1.44
C LEU A 170 0.29 -8.31 0.26
N ALA A 171 -0.89 -7.78 -0.07
CA ALA A 171 -1.04 -6.76 -1.11
C ALA A 171 -0.29 -5.47 -0.74
N ASP A 172 -0.39 -5.00 0.50
CA ASP A 172 0.32 -3.82 1.00
C ASP A 172 1.84 -4.04 0.94
N ARG A 173 2.33 -5.23 1.28
CA ARG A 173 3.75 -5.60 1.18
C ARG A 173 4.26 -5.56 -0.26
N ILE A 174 3.49 -6.06 -1.23
CA ILE A 174 3.83 -5.96 -2.66
C ILE A 174 3.99 -4.50 -3.10
N ILE A 175 3.06 -3.63 -2.66
CA ILE A 175 3.08 -2.21 -3.02
C ILE A 175 4.28 -1.49 -2.41
N GLN A 176 4.71 -1.88 -1.21
CA GLN A 176 5.84 -1.28 -0.50
C GLN A 176 7.20 -1.77 -1.00
N ASP A 177 7.36 -3.09 -1.17
CA ASP A 177 8.68 -3.71 -1.39
C ASP A 177 9.09 -3.76 -2.87
N VAL A 178 8.16 -3.86 -3.81
CA VAL A 178 8.46 -4.22 -5.21
C VAL A 178 8.14 -3.12 -6.22
N GLY A 179 7.39 -2.10 -5.83
CA GLY A 179 6.87 -1.12 -6.80
C GLY A 179 5.89 -1.77 -7.80
N VAL A 180 5.36 -0.94 -8.72
CA VAL A 180 4.22 -1.33 -9.57
C VAL A 180 4.57 -2.29 -10.71
N GLU A 181 5.83 -2.34 -11.14
CA GLU A 181 6.25 -3.06 -12.37
C GLU A 181 6.91 -4.43 -12.16
N GLY A 182 7.33 -4.76 -10.94
CA GLY A 182 8.09 -5.98 -10.62
C GLY A 182 7.44 -6.92 -9.61
N GLY A 183 6.12 -6.87 -9.44
CA GLY A 183 5.41 -7.73 -8.46
C GLY A 183 5.59 -9.23 -8.70
N PRO A 184 5.55 -10.07 -7.66
CA PRO A 184 5.78 -11.51 -7.74
C PRO A 184 4.82 -12.23 -8.70
N PHE A 185 3.68 -11.63 -9.02
CA PHE A 185 2.73 -12.14 -10.01
C PHE A 185 3.13 -11.87 -11.46
N ASN A 186 4.10 -10.97 -11.70
CA ASN A 186 4.68 -10.69 -13.01
C ASN A 186 6.00 -11.47 -13.22
N ALA A 187 6.53 -12.09 -12.17
CA ALA A 187 7.62 -13.05 -12.31
C ALA A 187 7.13 -14.23 -13.15
N GLY A 188 7.93 -14.68 -14.09
CA GLY A 188 7.62 -15.86 -14.89
C GLY A 188 7.40 -17.10 -14.00
N ALA A 189 7.00 -18.23 -14.60
CA ALA A 189 6.82 -19.48 -13.87
C ALA A 189 8.10 -19.88 -13.12
N GLN A 190 7.97 -20.24 -11.84
CA GLN A 190 9.08 -20.66 -10.99
C GLN A 190 8.76 -21.94 -10.22
N ARG A 191 9.79 -22.72 -9.88
CA ARG A 191 9.66 -23.85 -8.95
C ARG A 191 9.85 -23.34 -7.53
N SER A 192 8.93 -23.73 -6.64
CA SER A 192 9.00 -23.36 -5.23
C SER A 192 8.47 -24.49 -4.36
N ASN A 193 9.04 -24.61 -3.16
CA ASN A 193 8.51 -25.52 -2.15
C ASN A 193 7.34 -24.86 -1.46
N VAL A 194 6.13 -25.37 -1.69
CA VAL A 194 4.87 -24.79 -1.22
C VAL A 194 4.14 -25.73 -0.27
N VAL A 195 3.31 -25.18 0.58
CA VAL A 195 2.29 -25.92 1.29
C VAL A 195 0.95 -25.56 0.70
N VAL A 196 0.19 -26.55 0.28
CA VAL A 196 -1.13 -26.37 -0.32
C VAL A 196 -2.20 -26.98 0.58
N VAL A 197 -3.30 -26.27 0.70
CA VAL A 197 -4.54 -26.71 1.36
C VAL A 197 -5.61 -26.79 0.29
N PHE A 198 -6.06 -28.02 0.01
CA PHE A 198 -7.19 -28.27 -0.87
C PHE A 198 -8.43 -28.51 -0.03
N VAL A 199 -9.50 -27.81 -0.36
CA VAL A 199 -10.75 -27.81 0.39
C VAL A 199 -11.89 -28.22 -0.54
N GLU A 200 -12.76 -29.12 -0.10
CA GLU A 200 -13.93 -29.59 -0.83
C GLU A 200 -15.19 -29.50 0.04
N LEU A 201 -16.25 -28.89 -0.46
CA LEU A 201 -17.58 -28.86 0.16
C LEU A 201 -18.37 -30.11 -0.25
N ARG A 202 -18.59 -31.03 0.69
CA ARG A 202 -19.29 -32.28 0.43
C ARG A 202 -20.78 -32.19 0.68
N GLY A 203 -21.54 -32.93 -0.15
CA GLY A 203 -23.01 -32.91 -0.11
C GLY A 203 -23.61 -31.73 -0.89
N PHE A 204 -22.80 -31.04 -1.70
CA PHE A 204 -23.23 -29.87 -2.46
C PHE A 204 -24.18 -30.25 -3.61
N GLY A 205 -24.01 -31.42 -4.23
CA GLY A 205 -24.91 -31.90 -5.31
C GLY A 205 -26.35 -32.01 -4.86
N ASP A 206 -26.60 -32.63 -3.70
CA ASP A 206 -27.96 -32.76 -3.14
C ASP A 206 -28.60 -31.40 -2.82
N LEU A 207 -27.75 -30.42 -2.46
CA LEU A 207 -28.21 -29.08 -2.14
C LEU A 207 -28.67 -28.31 -3.39
N ILE A 208 -27.99 -28.48 -4.52
CA ILE A 208 -28.37 -27.87 -5.83
C ILE A 208 -29.74 -28.41 -6.25
N GLU A 209 -29.99 -29.71 -6.09
CA GLU A 209 -31.23 -30.36 -6.54
C GLU A 209 -32.46 -29.90 -5.72
N ARG A 210 -32.25 -29.50 -4.47
CA ARG A 210 -33.35 -29.18 -3.52
C ARG A 210 -33.63 -27.69 -3.34
N ASN A 211 -32.76 -26.81 -3.84
CA ASN A 211 -32.89 -25.39 -3.60
C ASN A 211 -32.89 -24.58 -4.91
N ASP A 212 -33.40 -23.37 -4.83
CA ASP A 212 -33.37 -22.44 -5.97
C ASP A 212 -31.97 -21.93 -6.27
N ALA A 213 -31.69 -21.52 -7.50
CA ALA A 213 -30.37 -21.10 -7.95
C ALA A 213 -29.83 -19.90 -7.16
N ALA A 214 -30.66 -18.95 -6.78
CA ALA A 214 -30.23 -17.77 -6.03
C ALA A 214 -29.80 -18.15 -4.60
N GLY A 215 -30.54 -19.03 -3.91
CA GLY A 215 -30.19 -19.54 -2.61
C GLY A 215 -28.91 -20.36 -2.60
N VAL A 216 -28.70 -21.21 -3.62
CA VAL A 216 -27.45 -21.98 -3.79
C VAL A 216 -26.25 -21.05 -3.94
N VAL A 217 -26.33 -20.02 -4.80
CA VAL A 217 -25.26 -19.05 -5.01
C VAL A 217 -25.00 -18.23 -3.75
N ALA A 218 -26.03 -17.79 -3.05
CA ALA A 218 -25.89 -17.06 -1.80
C ALA A 218 -25.18 -17.89 -0.71
N LEU A 219 -25.56 -19.17 -0.57
CA LEU A 219 -24.92 -20.08 0.36
C LEU A 219 -23.45 -20.34 0.03
N LEU A 220 -23.13 -20.56 -1.26
CA LEU A 220 -21.73 -20.71 -1.70
C LEU A 220 -20.90 -19.48 -1.38
N ASN A 221 -21.41 -18.29 -1.71
CA ASN A 221 -20.71 -17.04 -1.43
C ASN A 221 -20.45 -16.86 0.08
N GLU A 222 -21.43 -17.18 0.93
CA GLU A 222 -21.26 -17.14 2.40
C GLU A 222 -20.14 -18.11 2.85
N ARG A 223 -20.15 -19.35 2.34
CA ARG A 223 -19.14 -20.37 2.68
C ARG A 223 -17.75 -19.97 2.20
N PHE A 224 -17.62 -19.58 0.93
CA PHE A 224 -16.34 -19.16 0.40
C PHE A 224 -15.80 -17.89 1.03
N ALA A 225 -16.66 -16.94 1.44
CA ALA A 225 -16.23 -15.79 2.21
C ALA A 225 -15.58 -16.22 3.54
N ALA A 226 -16.23 -17.11 4.30
CA ALA A 226 -15.68 -17.62 5.56
C ALA A 226 -14.36 -18.39 5.39
N LEU A 227 -14.25 -19.20 4.32
CA LEU A 227 -13.02 -19.94 3.99
C LEU A 227 -11.88 -19.00 3.56
N THR A 228 -12.19 -17.99 2.75
CA THR A 228 -11.22 -16.98 2.29
C THR A 228 -10.71 -16.13 3.45
N GLU A 229 -11.59 -15.72 4.36
CA GLU A 229 -11.19 -15.00 5.57
C GLU A 229 -10.25 -15.82 6.46
N ALA A 230 -10.51 -17.14 6.63
CA ALA A 230 -9.62 -18.02 7.35
C ALA A 230 -8.25 -18.16 6.65
N ALA A 231 -8.23 -18.28 5.32
CA ALA A 231 -7.01 -18.31 4.55
C ALA A 231 -6.20 -17.02 4.71
N TYR A 232 -6.84 -15.87 4.61
CA TYR A 232 -6.19 -14.56 4.72
C TYR A 232 -5.73 -14.22 6.14
N HIS A 233 -6.39 -14.76 7.16
CA HIS A 233 -5.96 -14.59 8.56
C HIS A 233 -4.54 -15.12 8.79
N TYR A 234 -4.17 -16.21 8.12
CA TYR A 234 -2.84 -16.81 8.21
C TYR A 234 -1.94 -16.49 7.00
N ASP A 235 -2.24 -15.43 6.26
CA ASP A 235 -1.50 -15.00 5.06
C ASP A 235 -1.40 -16.07 3.97
N GLY A 236 -2.43 -16.89 3.81
CA GLY A 236 -2.60 -17.80 2.70
C GLY A 236 -2.98 -17.07 1.42
N THR A 237 -2.60 -17.63 0.29
CA THR A 237 -2.93 -17.14 -1.05
C THR A 237 -3.99 -18.04 -1.67
N VAL A 238 -5.15 -17.48 -2.05
CA VAL A 238 -6.17 -18.22 -2.78
C VAL A 238 -5.70 -18.40 -4.22
N LEU A 239 -5.33 -19.63 -4.58
CA LEU A 239 -4.78 -19.99 -5.90
C LEU A 239 -5.87 -20.37 -6.90
N ASN A 240 -6.94 -20.97 -6.42
CA ASN A 240 -8.08 -21.35 -7.27
C ASN A 240 -9.34 -21.52 -6.42
N MET A 241 -10.49 -21.27 -7.05
CA MET A 241 -11.81 -21.52 -6.48
C MET A 241 -12.73 -21.99 -7.60
N THR A 242 -13.25 -23.21 -7.52
CA THR A 242 -14.00 -23.82 -8.60
C THR A 242 -15.16 -24.65 -8.04
N GLY A 243 -16.39 -24.30 -8.40
CA GLY A 243 -17.58 -25.05 -8.00
C GLY A 243 -17.70 -25.18 -6.49
N ASP A 244 -17.34 -26.33 -5.95
CA ASP A 244 -17.41 -26.72 -4.54
C ASP A 244 -16.02 -26.80 -3.87
N SER A 245 -14.97 -26.41 -4.56
CA SER A 245 -13.60 -26.54 -4.09
C SER A 245 -12.78 -25.25 -4.08
N MET A 246 -11.77 -25.20 -3.21
CA MET A 246 -10.85 -24.09 -3.07
C MET A 246 -9.42 -24.59 -2.85
N LEU A 247 -8.46 -24.00 -3.54
CA LEU A 247 -7.03 -24.23 -3.37
C LEU A 247 -6.37 -23.02 -2.74
N VAL A 248 -5.71 -23.22 -1.61
CA VAL A 248 -4.93 -22.20 -0.91
C VAL A 248 -3.48 -22.61 -0.86
N GLY A 249 -2.58 -21.67 -1.17
CA GLY A 249 -1.13 -21.85 -1.10
C GLY A 249 -0.51 -21.02 0.02
N PHE A 250 0.52 -21.61 0.64
CA PHE A 250 1.41 -20.96 1.60
C PHE A 250 2.84 -21.06 1.09
N ASN A 251 3.70 -20.17 1.54
CA ASN A 251 5.04 -19.97 0.97
C ASN A 251 5.00 -19.45 -0.47
N VAL A 252 3.89 -18.79 -0.83
CA VAL A 252 3.60 -18.23 -2.15
C VAL A 252 2.65 -17.04 -2.01
N PRO A 253 2.89 -15.91 -2.67
CA PRO A 253 4.04 -15.58 -3.53
C PRO A 253 5.32 -15.23 -2.75
N PHE A 254 5.25 -15.12 -1.44
CA PHE A 254 6.36 -14.80 -0.55
C PHE A 254 6.75 -15.98 0.32
N LEU A 255 8.04 -16.05 0.64
CA LEU A 255 8.58 -17.08 1.54
C LEU A 255 8.02 -16.90 2.97
N GLN A 256 7.61 -18.02 3.55
CA GLN A 256 7.08 -18.11 4.92
C GLN A 256 7.78 -19.29 5.62
N SER A 257 8.57 -18.99 6.65
CA SER A 257 9.30 -20.01 7.41
C SER A 257 8.39 -20.97 8.19
N ASP A 258 7.15 -20.55 8.47
CA ASP A 258 6.12 -21.25 9.24
C ASP A 258 4.92 -21.70 8.38
N ALA A 259 5.11 -21.83 7.05
CA ALA A 259 4.06 -22.14 6.08
C ALA A 259 3.21 -23.38 6.46
N ALA A 260 3.86 -24.45 6.95
CA ALA A 260 3.16 -25.68 7.35
C ALA A 260 2.25 -25.47 8.57
N SER A 261 2.70 -24.72 9.57
CA SER A 261 1.89 -24.38 10.75
C SER A 261 0.72 -23.50 10.38
N ARG A 262 0.93 -22.50 9.52
CA ARG A 262 -0.13 -21.62 9.00
C ARG A 262 -1.20 -22.39 8.24
N ALA A 263 -0.79 -23.33 7.38
CA ALA A 263 -1.70 -24.19 6.62
C ALA A 263 -2.58 -25.05 7.53
N LEU A 264 -2.00 -25.63 8.60
CA LEU A 264 -2.75 -26.41 9.59
C LEU A 264 -3.75 -25.55 10.36
N SER A 265 -3.31 -24.38 10.87
CA SER A 265 -4.18 -23.46 11.58
C SER A 265 -5.32 -22.95 10.69
N THR A 266 -5.03 -22.67 9.41
CA THR A 266 -6.05 -22.31 8.42
C THR A 266 -7.10 -23.39 8.26
N ALA A 267 -6.68 -24.64 8.08
CA ALA A 267 -7.61 -25.75 7.93
C ALA A 267 -8.49 -25.98 9.17
N GLN A 268 -7.91 -25.86 10.36
CA GLN A 268 -8.65 -25.95 11.62
C GLN A 268 -9.69 -24.80 11.76
N GLU A 269 -9.28 -23.57 11.45
CA GLU A 269 -10.19 -22.41 11.48
C GLU A 269 -11.30 -22.53 10.43
N MET A 270 -10.99 -22.99 9.21
CA MET A 270 -11.98 -23.22 8.16
C MET A 270 -13.07 -24.19 8.63
N VAL A 271 -12.69 -25.32 9.22
CA VAL A 271 -13.67 -26.29 9.75
C VAL A 271 -14.47 -25.67 10.89
N GLY A 272 -13.83 -24.96 11.82
CA GLY A 272 -14.52 -24.29 12.93
C GLY A 272 -15.54 -23.25 12.46
N ARG A 273 -15.19 -22.43 11.48
CA ARG A 273 -16.09 -21.41 10.90
C ARG A 273 -17.28 -22.05 10.20
N LEU A 274 -17.07 -23.10 9.40
CA LEU A 274 -18.18 -23.77 8.73
C LEU A 274 -19.13 -24.49 9.71
N ARG A 275 -18.61 -25.11 10.76
CA ARG A 275 -19.45 -25.66 11.84
C ARG A 275 -20.32 -24.58 12.48
N SER A 276 -19.76 -23.40 12.73
CA SER A 276 -20.49 -22.27 13.30
C SER A 276 -21.60 -21.73 12.36
N LEU A 277 -21.32 -21.71 11.06
CA LEU A 277 -22.31 -21.34 10.04
C LEU A 277 -23.40 -22.41 9.89
N ALA A 278 -23.06 -23.69 9.98
CA ALA A 278 -24.02 -24.79 9.91
C ALA A 278 -25.10 -24.67 11.01
N SER A 279 -24.68 -24.41 12.24
CA SER A 279 -25.61 -24.23 13.37
C SER A 279 -26.63 -23.09 13.20
N ARG A 280 -26.36 -22.14 12.33
CA ARG A 280 -27.22 -20.98 12.02
C ARG A 280 -28.12 -21.22 10.79
N GLY A 281 -27.66 -22.01 9.81
CA GLY A 281 -28.27 -22.15 8.48
C GLY A 281 -29.14 -23.39 8.27
N GLU A 282 -29.08 -24.40 9.14
CA GLU A 282 -29.85 -25.67 9.00
C GLU A 282 -31.38 -25.50 8.86
N ARG A 283 -31.92 -24.40 9.38
CA ARG A 283 -33.37 -24.13 9.34
C ARG A 283 -33.88 -23.83 7.93
N ASN A 284 -33.03 -23.36 7.02
CA ASN A 284 -33.46 -22.85 5.71
C ASN A 284 -33.09 -23.79 4.55
N PHE A 285 -32.02 -24.57 4.65
CA PHE A 285 -31.45 -25.32 3.53
C PHE A 285 -31.38 -26.85 3.75
N GLY A 286 -31.83 -27.36 4.89
CA GLY A 286 -31.67 -28.77 5.23
C GLY A 286 -30.22 -29.13 5.62
N ALA A 287 -29.77 -30.34 5.29
CA ALA A 287 -28.41 -30.76 5.59
C ALA A 287 -27.40 -29.89 4.80
N LEU A 288 -26.56 -29.17 5.53
CA LEU A 288 -25.58 -28.29 4.94
C LEU A 288 -24.29 -29.03 4.54
N PRO A 289 -23.57 -28.57 3.50
CA PRO A 289 -22.33 -29.19 3.09
C PRO A 289 -21.29 -29.24 4.21
N SER A 290 -20.64 -30.39 4.38
CA SER A 290 -19.49 -30.57 5.26
C SER A 290 -18.19 -30.22 4.54
N LEU A 291 -17.11 -29.96 5.29
CA LEU A 291 -15.82 -29.64 4.75
C LEU A 291 -14.90 -30.86 4.78
N ALA A 292 -14.26 -31.15 3.66
CA ALA A 292 -13.16 -32.11 3.57
C ALA A 292 -11.89 -31.36 3.18
N VAL A 293 -10.78 -31.59 3.91
CA VAL A 293 -9.55 -30.83 3.70
C VAL A 293 -8.34 -31.76 3.55
N GLY A 294 -7.53 -31.50 2.52
CA GLY A 294 -6.23 -32.16 2.33
C GLY A 294 -5.10 -31.14 2.33
N ILE A 295 -4.02 -31.45 3.05
CA ILE A 295 -2.84 -30.59 3.15
C ILE A 295 -1.61 -31.34 2.68
N CYS A 296 -0.87 -30.78 1.73
CA CYS A 296 0.39 -31.35 1.30
C CYS A 296 1.47 -30.29 1.10
N MET A 297 2.71 -30.69 1.29
CA MET A 297 3.90 -29.86 1.11
C MET A 297 4.83 -30.49 0.07
N GLY A 298 5.42 -29.68 -0.79
CA GLY A 298 6.41 -30.14 -1.77
C GLY A 298 6.70 -29.12 -2.84
N GLU A 299 7.56 -29.48 -3.79
CA GLU A 299 7.91 -28.65 -4.93
C GLU A 299 6.75 -28.58 -5.94
N ALA A 300 6.39 -27.36 -6.32
CA ALA A 300 5.39 -27.09 -7.35
C ALA A 300 5.88 -25.99 -8.30
N VAL A 301 5.32 -25.96 -9.50
CA VAL A 301 5.45 -24.84 -10.42
C VAL A 301 4.40 -23.81 -10.07
N ILE A 302 4.84 -22.59 -9.80
CA ILE A 302 3.99 -21.45 -9.47
C ILE A 302 4.07 -20.44 -10.61
N GLY A 303 2.93 -19.92 -11.03
CA GLY A 303 2.89 -18.89 -12.08
C GLY A 303 1.49 -18.65 -12.63
N ASN A 304 1.45 -17.74 -13.60
CA ASN A 304 0.23 -17.45 -14.33
C ASN A 304 -0.01 -18.50 -15.41
N VAL A 305 -1.14 -19.18 -15.34
CA VAL A 305 -1.55 -20.21 -16.28
C VAL A 305 -2.85 -19.77 -16.97
N GLY A 306 -2.88 -19.85 -18.29
CA GLY A 306 -4.07 -19.50 -19.05
C GLY A 306 -3.76 -18.94 -20.44
N SER A 307 -4.62 -18.06 -20.92
CA SER A 307 -4.51 -17.37 -22.22
C SER A 307 -4.32 -15.87 -22.01
N PRO A 308 -4.01 -15.09 -23.06
CA PRO A 308 -3.93 -13.63 -22.95
C PRO A 308 -5.19 -12.95 -22.39
N HIS A 309 -6.35 -13.63 -22.50
CA HIS A 309 -7.64 -13.10 -22.05
C HIS A 309 -8.09 -13.66 -20.67
N TYR A 310 -7.45 -14.71 -20.17
CA TYR A 310 -7.77 -15.32 -18.89
C TYR A 310 -6.50 -15.94 -18.28
N LEU A 311 -6.00 -15.32 -17.24
CA LEU A 311 -4.84 -15.78 -16.48
C LEU A 311 -5.26 -16.11 -15.06
N ASN A 312 -4.80 -17.25 -14.55
CA ASN A 312 -4.95 -17.65 -13.17
C ASN A 312 -3.58 -17.89 -12.56
N TYR A 313 -3.26 -17.18 -11.47
CA TYR A 313 -2.05 -17.43 -10.69
C TYR A 313 -2.27 -18.64 -9.81
N THR A 314 -1.55 -19.74 -10.11
CA THR A 314 -1.82 -21.02 -9.47
C THR A 314 -0.55 -21.84 -9.26
N ALA A 315 -0.70 -22.95 -8.53
CA ALA A 315 0.33 -23.98 -8.31
C ALA A 315 -0.01 -25.23 -9.10
N ILE A 316 0.98 -25.83 -9.73
CA ILE A 316 0.86 -27.09 -10.49
C ILE A 316 1.94 -28.06 -10.01
N GLY A 317 1.56 -29.27 -9.69
CA GLY A 317 2.51 -30.34 -9.32
C GLY A 317 1.98 -31.29 -8.27
N GLU A 318 2.86 -32.21 -7.90
CA GLU A 318 2.57 -33.30 -6.98
C GLU A 318 1.88 -32.92 -5.68
N PRO A 319 2.28 -31.83 -4.99
CA PRO A 319 1.62 -31.49 -3.72
C PRO A 319 0.14 -31.07 -3.92
N VAL A 320 -0.22 -30.47 -5.06
CA VAL A 320 -1.61 -30.09 -5.37
C VAL A 320 -2.48 -31.33 -5.58
N ASP A 321 -1.99 -32.27 -6.41
CA ASP A 321 -2.70 -33.53 -6.68
C ASP A 321 -2.86 -34.37 -5.41
N THR A 322 -1.81 -34.41 -4.58
CA THR A 322 -1.85 -35.11 -3.30
C THR A 322 -2.83 -34.50 -2.33
N ALA A 323 -2.84 -33.16 -2.18
CA ALA A 323 -3.79 -32.48 -1.33
C ALA A 323 -5.24 -32.72 -1.76
N ALA A 324 -5.51 -32.67 -3.08
CA ALA A 324 -6.83 -32.99 -3.62
C ALA A 324 -7.25 -34.45 -3.34
N GLN A 325 -6.34 -35.41 -3.46
CA GLN A 325 -6.63 -36.82 -3.11
C GLN A 325 -6.87 -36.99 -1.61
N LEU A 326 -6.11 -36.31 -0.76
CA LEU A 326 -6.33 -36.34 0.68
C LEU A 326 -7.70 -35.75 1.05
N ALA A 327 -8.13 -34.64 0.43
CA ALA A 327 -9.44 -34.08 0.63
C ALA A 327 -10.54 -35.08 0.25
N ARG A 328 -10.38 -35.81 -0.88
CA ARG A 328 -11.33 -36.87 -1.27
C ARG A 328 -11.39 -38.02 -0.29
N LEU A 329 -10.27 -38.38 0.37
CA LEU A 329 -10.22 -39.42 1.40
C LEU A 329 -10.72 -38.97 2.77
N ALA A 330 -10.72 -37.66 3.03
CA ALA A 330 -11.17 -37.10 4.28
C ALA A 330 -12.69 -37.30 4.47
N GLY A 331 -13.11 -37.57 5.68
CA GLY A 331 -14.51 -37.59 6.08
C GLY A 331 -15.13 -36.21 6.22
N ALA A 332 -16.38 -36.16 6.65
CA ALA A 332 -17.08 -34.92 6.94
C ALA A 332 -16.37 -34.11 8.06
N ASN A 333 -15.99 -32.87 7.76
CA ASN A 333 -15.25 -31.98 8.66
C ASN A 333 -13.91 -32.57 9.15
N GLU A 334 -13.30 -33.42 8.34
CA GLU A 334 -11.99 -34.01 8.61
C GLU A 334 -10.90 -33.31 7.82
N VAL A 335 -9.72 -33.17 8.45
CA VAL A 335 -8.51 -32.60 7.85
C VAL A 335 -7.44 -33.68 7.80
N LEU A 336 -6.91 -33.94 6.60
CA LEU A 336 -5.81 -34.89 6.38
C LEU A 336 -4.56 -34.15 5.92
N ALA A 337 -3.41 -34.56 6.41
CA ALA A 337 -2.11 -34.01 6.04
C ALA A 337 -1.15 -35.11 5.57
N CYS A 338 -0.28 -34.80 4.59
CA CYS A 338 0.79 -35.72 4.17
C CYS A 338 1.95 -35.71 5.18
N GLY A 339 2.80 -36.78 5.12
CA GLY A 339 3.93 -36.94 6.03
C GLY A 339 4.92 -35.78 6.03
N ARG A 340 5.16 -35.13 4.88
CA ARG A 340 6.04 -33.92 4.81
C ARG A 340 5.54 -32.77 5.66
N VAL A 341 4.22 -32.57 5.74
CA VAL A 341 3.62 -31.55 6.63
C VAL A 341 3.85 -31.94 8.08
N HIS A 342 3.63 -33.22 8.45
CA HIS A 342 3.91 -33.70 9.81
C HIS A 342 5.37 -33.48 10.21
N GLU A 343 6.32 -33.84 9.35
CA GLU A 343 7.75 -33.61 9.62
C GLU A 343 8.09 -32.10 9.79
N ALA A 344 7.51 -31.23 8.96
CA ALA A 344 7.76 -29.79 9.01
C ALA A 344 7.25 -29.14 10.31
N VAL A 345 6.22 -29.70 10.95
CA VAL A 345 5.66 -29.15 12.20
C VAL A 345 6.04 -29.96 13.44
N ARG A 346 6.86 -30.98 13.28
CA ARG A 346 7.31 -31.85 14.38
C ARG A 346 8.02 -31.04 15.45
N GLY A 347 7.55 -31.14 16.68
CA GLY A 347 8.08 -30.37 17.81
C GLY A 347 7.61 -28.91 17.90
N LEU A 348 6.84 -28.40 16.93
CA LEU A 348 6.27 -27.06 16.98
C LEU A 348 4.83 -27.05 17.52
N LEU A 349 4.14 -28.18 17.44
CA LEU A 349 2.74 -28.32 17.85
C LEU A 349 2.61 -29.26 19.05
N PRO A 350 1.55 -29.13 19.86
CA PRO A 350 1.25 -30.06 20.96
C PRO A 350 1.19 -31.51 20.48
N ALA A 351 1.64 -32.42 21.33
CA ALA A 351 1.58 -33.85 21.04
C ALA A 351 0.12 -34.29 20.81
N GLY A 352 -0.10 -35.08 19.74
CA GLY A 352 -1.44 -35.56 19.37
C GLY A 352 -2.24 -34.62 18.46
N THR A 353 -1.68 -33.46 18.04
CA THR A 353 -2.32 -32.60 17.03
C THR A 353 -2.45 -33.31 15.69
N LEU A 354 -1.46 -34.13 15.30
CA LEU A 354 -1.49 -35.00 14.13
C LEU A 354 -1.40 -36.46 14.58
N ALA A 355 -2.35 -37.28 14.17
CA ALA A 355 -2.40 -38.72 14.45
C ALA A 355 -2.22 -39.53 13.17
N PRO A 356 -1.37 -40.57 13.16
CA PRO A 356 -1.19 -41.40 11.97
C PRO A 356 -2.51 -42.07 11.56
N ARG A 357 -2.81 -42.05 10.25
CA ARG A 357 -3.95 -42.73 9.66
C ARG A 357 -3.48 -43.96 8.90
N THR A 358 -3.90 -45.13 9.36
CA THR A 358 -3.59 -46.41 8.68
C THR A 358 -4.56 -46.65 7.53
N GLY A 359 -4.09 -47.31 6.45
CA GLY A 359 -4.92 -47.81 5.34
C GLY A 359 -5.25 -46.76 4.27
N ALA A 360 -4.63 -45.61 4.25
CA ALA A 360 -4.81 -44.61 3.19
C ALA A 360 -3.94 -44.97 1.97
N ALA A 361 -4.57 -45.44 0.89
CA ALA A 361 -3.93 -45.64 -0.40
C ALA A 361 -4.30 -44.47 -1.34
N LEU A 362 -3.29 -43.77 -1.87
CA LEU A 362 -3.51 -42.75 -2.88
C LEU A 362 -3.42 -43.34 -4.28
N GLN A 363 -4.35 -42.98 -5.15
CA GLN A 363 -4.39 -43.50 -6.52
C GLN A 363 -3.18 -43.02 -7.35
N GLY A 364 -2.60 -43.92 -8.12
CA GLY A 364 -1.57 -43.62 -9.11
C GLY A 364 -0.14 -43.45 -8.56
N ARG A 365 0.16 -43.92 -7.32
CA ARG A 365 1.50 -43.83 -6.76
C ARG A 365 2.01 -45.20 -6.30
N PRO A 366 3.21 -45.62 -6.74
CA PRO A 366 3.92 -46.73 -6.14
C PRO A 366 4.55 -46.24 -4.81
N GLY A 367 3.95 -46.64 -3.68
CA GLY A 367 4.44 -46.36 -2.33
C GLY A 367 3.36 -45.79 -1.41
N ALA A 368 3.31 -46.27 -0.16
CA ALA A 368 2.40 -45.78 0.86
C ALA A 368 2.85 -44.37 1.31
N ILE A 369 2.08 -43.34 0.99
CA ILE A 369 2.27 -42.02 1.57
C ILE A 369 1.76 -42.06 3.02
N GLN A 370 2.59 -41.60 3.96
CA GLN A 370 2.14 -41.44 5.34
C GLN A 370 1.09 -40.33 5.40
N VAL A 371 -0.07 -40.65 5.92
CA VAL A 371 -1.19 -39.74 6.08
C VAL A 371 -1.48 -39.56 7.56
N PHE A 372 -1.76 -38.35 7.94
CA PHE A 372 -2.09 -37.94 9.31
C PHE A 372 -3.44 -37.26 9.35
N THR A 373 -4.27 -37.63 10.34
CA THR A 373 -5.48 -36.87 10.67
C THR A 373 -5.10 -35.72 11.59
N VAL A 374 -5.52 -34.53 11.24
CA VAL A 374 -5.34 -33.32 12.04
C VAL A 374 -6.51 -33.17 13.00
N ARG A 375 -6.22 -32.99 14.28
CA ARG A 375 -7.25 -32.73 15.29
C ARG A 375 -7.83 -31.33 15.10
N VAL A 376 -9.16 -31.23 14.95
CA VAL A 376 -9.93 -30.01 14.70
C VAL A 376 -10.86 -29.70 15.88
#